data_320d366a8979af1a538d9d517169cfe9
#
_entry.id   320d366a8979af1a538d9d517169cfe9
#
_cell.length_a   1.000
_cell.length_b   1.000
_cell.length_c   1.000
_cell.angle_alpha   90.00
_cell.angle_beta   90.00
_cell.angle_gamma   90.00
#
_symmetry.space_group_name_H-M   'P 1'
#
loop_
_entity.id
_entity.type
_entity.pdbx_description
1 polymer ?
#
loop_
_entity_poly.entity_id
_entity_poly.type
_entity_poly.pdbx_seq_one_letter_code
_entity_poly.pdbx_strand_id
1 'polypeptide(L)'
;MRIVVAAVIERNDRRLLIGQRRRNDTSPLKWEFPGGKVRDGETPEVALARELQEELGVTLVKSVELGRVRHQYAGTPDELEIRFFAASIAESDLVPHTFEQIVWALPKELGNYDFLAANRELIAQLATGRIKPAEILEAEK
;
A
#
# COMPACT_ATOMS: atom_id res chain seq x y z
N MET A 1 14.94 13.37 3.78
CA MET A 1 13.56 12.83 3.65
C MET A 1 13.62 11.47 2.99
N ARG A 2 12.91 10.51 3.54
CA ARG A 2 12.85 9.16 2.98
C ARG A 2 11.59 8.99 2.14
N ILE A 3 11.73 8.26 1.03
CA ILE A 3 10.59 7.95 0.18
C ILE A 3 10.14 6.52 0.46
N VAL A 4 8.83 6.38 0.68
CA VAL A 4 8.17 5.10 0.90
C VAL A 4 7.13 4.93 -0.19
N VAL A 5 7.01 3.73 -0.74
CA VAL A 5 5.99 3.40 -1.72
C VAL A 5 4.99 2.43 -1.13
N ALA A 6 3.73 2.54 -1.54
CA ALA A 6 2.67 1.66 -1.07
C ALA A 6 1.73 1.33 -2.23
N ALA A 7 1.28 0.10 -2.29
CA ALA A 7 0.44 -0.40 -3.38
C ALA A 7 -1.00 -0.58 -2.94
N VAL A 8 -1.92 0.00 -3.69
CA VAL A 8 -3.35 -0.21 -3.55
C VAL A 8 -3.75 -1.19 -4.64
N ILE A 9 -3.99 -2.44 -4.26
CA ILE A 9 -4.26 -3.55 -5.16
C ILE A 9 -5.73 -3.92 -5.04
N GLU A 10 -6.47 -3.77 -6.14
CA GLU A 10 -7.90 -4.06 -6.18
C GLU A 10 -8.15 -5.39 -6.88
N ARG A 11 -8.93 -6.25 -6.26
CA ARG A 11 -9.36 -7.53 -6.82
C ARG A 11 -10.64 -7.34 -7.64
N ASN A 12 -11.00 -8.33 -8.45
CA ASN A 12 -12.19 -8.26 -9.32
C ASN A 12 -13.51 -8.00 -8.58
N ASP A 13 -13.57 -8.38 -7.31
CA ASP A 13 -14.74 -8.17 -6.47
C ASP A 13 -14.73 -6.82 -5.73
N ARG A 14 -13.89 -5.89 -6.16
CA ARG A 14 -13.73 -4.54 -5.60
C ARG A 14 -13.02 -4.48 -4.26
N ARG A 15 -12.53 -5.59 -3.75
CA ARG A 15 -11.80 -5.61 -2.48
C ARG A 15 -10.35 -5.18 -2.68
N LEU A 16 -9.84 -4.50 -1.67
CA LEU A 16 -8.47 -3.98 -1.64
C LEU A 16 -7.62 -4.81 -0.67
N LEU A 17 -6.37 -5.06 -1.05
CA LEU A 17 -5.45 -5.81 -0.22
C LEU A 17 -4.85 -4.91 0.87
N ILE A 18 -5.05 -5.29 2.12
CA ILE A 18 -4.45 -4.60 3.26
C ILE A 18 -3.71 -5.61 4.14
N GLY A 19 -2.66 -5.13 4.82
CA GLY A 19 -1.85 -5.96 5.69
C GLY A 19 -1.77 -5.38 7.09
N GLN A 20 -1.71 -6.26 8.08
CA GLN A 20 -1.53 -5.86 9.47
C GLN A 20 -0.07 -6.04 9.87
N ARG A 21 0.51 -4.99 10.41
CA ARG A 21 1.89 -5.01 10.90
C ARG A 21 2.00 -5.96 12.08
N ARG A 22 3.15 -6.62 12.19
CA ARG A 22 3.39 -7.59 13.27
C ARG A 22 3.46 -6.89 14.62
N ARG A 23 3.15 -7.64 15.68
CA ARG A 23 3.14 -7.12 17.06
C ARG A 23 4.51 -6.73 17.57
N ASN A 24 5.59 -7.23 16.94
CA ASN A 24 6.97 -6.89 17.31
C ASN A 24 7.59 -5.84 16.38
N ASP A 25 6.79 -5.21 15.54
CA ASP A 25 7.24 -4.18 14.61
C ASP A 25 7.02 -2.78 15.21
N THR A 26 7.51 -1.74 14.53
CA THR A 26 7.13 -0.36 14.84
C THR A 26 5.66 -0.18 14.45
N SER A 27 4.92 0.65 15.19
CA SER A 27 3.47 0.81 15.02
C SER A 27 2.78 -0.56 14.99
N PRO A 28 2.90 -1.37 16.06
CA PRO A 28 2.46 -2.76 16.03
C PRO A 28 0.96 -2.90 15.81
N LEU A 29 0.60 -3.91 15.02
CA LEU A 29 -0.78 -4.30 14.72
C LEU A 29 -1.62 -3.25 13.98
N LYS A 30 -1.00 -2.15 13.54
CA LYS A 30 -1.64 -1.19 12.64
C LYS A 30 -1.78 -1.80 11.26
N TRP A 31 -2.79 -1.36 10.52
CA TRP A 31 -3.02 -1.78 9.15
C TRP A 31 -2.38 -0.81 8.17
N GLU A 32 -1.99 -1.32 7.02
CA GLU A 32 -1.33 -0.52 5.98
C GLU A 32 -1.51 -1.18 4.61
N PHE A 33 -1.19 -0.43 3.56
CA PHE A 33 -1.05 -1.00 2.22
C PHE A 33 0.37 -1.55 2.06
N PRO A 34 0.54 -2.67 1.34
CA PRO A 34 1.87 -3.27 1.14
C PRO A 34 2.83 -2.30 0.45
N GLY A 35 4.08 -2.32 0.86
CA GLY A 35 5.12 -1.47 0.30
C GLY A 35 6.31 -1.32 1.23
N GLY A 36 7.14 -0.34 0.98
CA GLY A 36 8.30 -0.10 1.81
C GLY A 36 9.18 1.02 1.29
N LYS A 37 10.40 1.10 1.83
CA LYS A 37 11.32 2.19 1.54
C LYS A 37 11.98 2.02 0.18
N VAL A 38 12.11 3.13 -0.54
CA VAL A 38 12.89 3.19 -1.77
C VAL A 38 14.38 3.21 -1.39
N ARG A 39 15.15 2.34 -2.01
CA ARG A 39 16.60 2.25 -1.79
C ARG A 39 17.34 3.19 -2.75
N ASP A 40 18.58 3.52 -2.41
CA ASP A 40 19.43 4.32 -3.28
C ASP A 40 19.56 3.64 -4.65
N GLY A 41 19.38 4.41 -5.71
CA GLY A 41 19.49 3.91 -7.07
C GLY A 41 18.21 3.27 -7.62
N GLU A 42 17.17 3.11 -6.80
CA GLU A 42 15.87 2.61 -7.26
C GLU A 42 14.94 3.75 -7.64
N THR A 43 14.15 3.53 -8.71
CA THR A 43 12.96 4.36 -8.93
C THR A 43 11.86 3.91 -7.97
N PRO A 44 10.86 4.75 -7.70
CA PRO A 44 9.71 4.32 -6.88
C PRO A 44 9.03 3.06 -7.42
N GLU A 45 8.89 2.93 -8.74
CA GLU A 45 8.24 1.78 -9.37
C GLU A 45 9.05 0.49 -9.18
N VAL A 46 10.37 0.58 -9.29
CA VAL A 46 11.26 -0.57 -9.05
C VAL A 46 11.20 -0.98 -7.58
N ALA A 47 11.20 -0.01 -6.67
CA ALA A 47 11.08 -0.29 -5.24
C ALA A 47 9.75 -0.97 -4.92
N LEU A 48 8.66 -0.51 -5.53
CA LEU A 48 7.35 -1.10 -5.33
C LEU A 48 7.33 -2.57 -5.77
N ALA A 49 7.88 -2.87 -6.95
CA ALA A 49 7.96 -4.23 -7.46
C ALA A 49 8.76 -5.13 -6.51
N ARG A 50 9.90 -4.64 -6.03
CA ARG A 50 10.76 -5.37 -5.10
C ARG A 50 10.06 -5.64 -3.78
N GLU A 51 9.43 -4.61 -3.20
CA GLU A 51 8.73 -4.74 -1.92
C GLU A 51 7.56 -5.73 -2.00
N LEU A 52 6.80 -5.70 -3.07
CA LEU A 52 5.68 -6.65 -3.25
C LEU A 52 6.19 -8.08 -3.36
N GLN A 53 7.33 -8.29 -4.03
CA GLN A 53 7.94 -9.61 -4.10
C GLN A 53 8.42 -10.09 -2.72
N GLU A 54 9.07 -9.20 -1.96
CA GLU A 54 9.59 -9.54 -0.63
C GLU A 54 8.46 -9.79 0.37
N GLU A 55 7.42 -8.96 0.37
CA GLU A 55 6.36 -9.01 1.38
C GLU A 55 5.29 -10.07 1.08
N LEU A 56 4.97 -10.28 -0.18
CA LEU A 56 3.81 -11.09 -0.59
C LEU A 56 4.14 -12.17 -1.60
N GLY A 57 5.35 -12.17 -2.16
CA GLY A 57 5.73 -13.15 -3.18
C GLY A 57 5.01 -12.94 -4.51
N VAL A 58 4.60 -11.72 -4.83
CA VAL A 58 3.84 -11.43 -6.05
C VAL A 58 4.63 -10.56 -7.01
N THR A 59 4.30 -10.65 -8.30
CA THR A 59 4.94 -9.87 -9.36
C THR A 59 4.06 -8.68 -9.74
N LEU A 60 4.62 -7.48 -9.66
CA LEU A 60 3.95 -6.26 -10.11
C LEU A 60 3.87 -6.26 -11.63
N VAL A 61 2.66 -6.02 -12.17
CA VAL A 61 2.43 -5.94 -13.61
C VAL A 61 2.36 -4.49 -14.07
N LYS A 62 1.59 -3.66 -13.37
CA LYS A 62 1.35 -2.26 -13.75
C LYS A 62 1.13 -1.42 -12.51
N SER A 63 1.57 -0.17 -12.55
CA SER A 63 1.33 0.77 -11.46
C SER A 63 1.13 2.18 -11.99
N VAL A 64 0.27 2.94 -11.30
CA VAL A 64 0.02 4.36 -11.59
C VAL A 64 -0.03 5.10 -10.26
N GLU A 65 0.72 6.17 -10.13
CA GLU A 65 0.73 6.94 -8.87
C GLU A 65 -0.63 7.61 -8.63
N LEU A 66 -1.16 7.44 -7.41
CA LEU A 66 -2.42 8.02 -6.98
C LEU A 66 -2.22 9.36 -6.26
N GLY A 67 -1.12 9.50 -5.53
CA GLY A 67 -0.83 10.71 -4.76
C GLY A 67 0.30 10.50 -3.78
N ARG A 68 0.64 11.57 -3.08
CA ARG A 68 1.75 11.61 -2.12
C ARG A 68 1.31 12.27 -0.83
N VAL A 69 1.85 11.79 0.28
CA VAL A 69 1.62 12.35 1.60
C VAL A 69 2.96 12.47 2.31
N ARG A 70 3.20 13.62 2.94
CA ARG A 70 4.35 13.79 3.83
C ARG A 70 3.90 13.54 5.25
N HIS A 71 4.69 12.80 5.99
CA HIS A 71 4.33 12.44 7.35
C HIS A 71 5.58 12.23 8.19
N GLN A 72 5.49 12.62 9.46
CA GLN A 72 6.55 12.37 10.44
C GLN A 72 5.92 11.61 11.61
N TYR A 73 6.37 10.38 11.81
CA TYR A 73 5.87 9.58 12.93
C TYR A 73 6.58 9.97 14.23
N ALA A 74 5.83 9.93 15.32
CA ALA A 74 6.38 10.24 16.65
C ALA A 74 7.56 9.31 16.95
N GLY A 75 8.63 9.90 17.51
CA GLY A 75 9.82 9.15 17.86
C GLY A 75 10.84 8.97 16.74
N THR A 76 10.54 9.46 15.53
CA THR A 76 11.48 9.43 14.41
C THR A 76 11.90 10.84 14.03
N PRO A 77 13.20 11.09 13.73
CA PRO A 77 13.65 12.42 13.34
C PRO A 77 13.35 12.76 11.90
N ASP A 78 13.09 11.76 11.05
CA ASP A 78 12.98 11.95 9.61
C ASP A 78 11.54 12.06 9.14
N GLU A 79 11.30 13.00 8.22
CA GLU A 79 10.05 13.09 7.50
C GLU A 79 10.01 12.04 6.39
N LEU A 80 8.85 11.41 6.21
CA LEU A 80 8.61 10.45 5.15
C LEU A 80 7.75 11.08 4.06
N GLU A 81 8.06 10.79 2.82
CA GLU A 81 7.14 11.01 1.71
C GLU A 81 6.60 9.66 1.28
N ILE A 82 5.30 9.45 1.45
CA ILE A 82 4.66 8.20 1.06
C ILE A 82 3.98 8.43 -0.27
N ARG A 83 4.35 7.63 -1.26
CA ARG A 83 3.75 7.64 -2.59
C ARG A 83 2.88 6.42 -2.76
N PHE A 84 1.59 6.66 -3.00
CA PHE A 84 0.61 5.59 -3.17
C PHE A 84 0.40 5.31 -4.65
N PHE A 85 0.38 4.03 -5.00
CA PHE A 85 0.20 3.58 -6.38
C PHE A 85 -1.00 2.65 -6.47
N ALA A 86 -1.86 2.86 -7.47
CA ALA A 86 -2.75 1.80 -7.92
C ALA A 86 -1.85 0.76 -8.58
N ALA A 87 -2.03 -0.50 -8.25
CA ALA A 87 -1.15 -1.55 -8.74
C ALA A 87 -1.93 -2.79 -9.13
N SER A 88 -1.52 -3.43 -10.23
CA SER A 88 -2.00 -4.75 -10.61
C SER A 88 -0.85 -5.75 -10.49
N ILE A 89 -1.19 -6.96 -10.09
CA ILE A 89 -0.23 -8.04 -9.87
C ILE A 89 -0.60 -9.25 -10.72
N ALA A 90 0.41 -10.06 -11.06
CA ALA A 90 0.17 -11.31 -11.74
C ALA A 90 -0.59 -12.26 -10.81
N GLU A 91 -1.47 -13.10 -11.38
CA GLU A 91 -2.18 -14.11 -10.60
C GLU A 91 -1.17 -15.03 -9.92
N SER A 92 -1.29 -15.12 -8.60
CA SER A 92 -0.44 -16.01 -7.80
C SER A 92 -1.04 -16.13 -6.41
N ASP A 93 -0.57 -17.11 -5.67
CA ASP A 93 -0.95 -17.25 -4.27
C ASP A 93 -0.14 -16.25 -3.45
N LEU A 94 -0.86 -15.40 -2.72
CA LEU A 94 -0.24 -14.44 -1.81
C LEU A 94 0.26 -15.15 -0.56
N VAL A 95 1.49 -14.83 -0.15
CA VAL A 95 2.05 -15.32 1.11
C VAL A 95 2.42 -14.11 1.97
N PRO A 96 1.82 -13.95 3.15
CA PRO A 96 2.07 -12.78 4.00
C PRO A 96 3.39 -12.91 4.76
N HIS A 97 4.51 -12.81 4.05
CA HIS A 97 5.85 -13.03 4.63
C HIS A 97 6.18 -12.09 5.79
N THR A 98 5.71 -10.84 5.74
CA THR A 98 6.10 -9.81 6.72
C THR A 98 4.93 -9.28 7.52
N PHE A 99 3.72 -9.76 7.27
CA PHE A 99 2.51 -9.29 7.96
C PHE A 99 2.01 -10.29 8.99
N GLU A 100 1.34 -9.78 10.03
CA GLU A 100 0.61 -10.61 10.99
C GLU A 100 -0.50 -11.35 10.24
N GLN A 101 -1.22 -10.63 9.38
CA GLN A 101 -2.25 -11.18 8.50
C GLN A 101 -2.50 -10.22 7.34
N ILE A 102 -3.09 -10.72 6.27
CA ILE A 102 -3.57 -9.92 5.16
C ILE A 102 -5.07 -10.17 4.98
N VAL A 103 -5.77 -9.14 4.51
CA VAL A 103 -7.23 -9.17 4.31
C VAL A 103 -7.55 -8.47 3.00
N TRP A 104 -8.55 -8.98 2.29
CA TRP A 104 -9.18 -8.29 1.17
C TRP A 104 -10.44 -7.60 1.71
N ALA A 105 -10.43 -6.28 1.75
CA ALA A 105 -11.51 -5.48 2.35
C ALA A 105 -12.20 -4.61 1.31
N LEU A 106 -13.52 -4.50 1.39
CA LEU A 106 -14.26 -3.56 0.54
C LEU A 106 -13.85 -2.13 0.91
N PRO A 107 -13.81 -1.20 -0.06
CA PRO A 107 -13.45 0.20 0.24
C PRO A 107 -14.24 0.81 1.37
N LYS A 108 -15.56 0.55 1.44
CA LYS A 108 -16.42 1.08 2.50
C LYS A 108 -16.12 0.48 3.88
N GLU A 109 -15.39 -0.64 3.94
CA GLU A 109 -15.03 -1.31 5.19
C GLU A 109 -13.69 -0.86 5.75
N LEU A 110 -12.93 -0.06 5.01
CA LEU A 110 -11.58 0.34 5.42
C LEU A 110 -11.57 1.09 6.76
N GLY A 111 -12.63 1.83 7.06
CA GLY A 111 -12.75 2.54 8.33
C GLY A 111 -12.85 1.63 9.55
N ASN A 112 -13.09 0.33 9.36
CA ASN A 112 -13.16 -0.65 10.45
C ASN A 112 -11.77 -1.12 10.90
N TYR A 113 -10.72 -0.73 10.18
CA TYR A 113 -9.35 -1.16 10.47
C TYR A 113 -8.55 0.02 11.02
N ASP A 114 -7.67 -0.25 11.97
CA ASP A 114 -6.83 0.76 12.61
C ASP A 114 -5.58 1.03 11.77
N PHE A 115 -5.73 1.87 10.76
CA PHE A 115 -4.66 2.19 9.82
C PHE A 115 -3.61 3.15 10.40
N LEU A 116 -2.40 3.06 9.86
CA LEU A 116 -1.37 4.08 10.07
C LEU A 116 -1.93 5.46 9.69
N ALA A 117 -1.59 6.47 10.48
CA ALA A 117 -2.12 7.82 10.30
C ALA A 117 -1.91 8.39 8.89
N ALA A 118 -0.78 8.09 8.26
CA ALA A 118 -0.46 8.61 6.92
C ALA A 118 -1.39 8.07 5.83
N ASN A 119 -2.14 6.99 6.09
CA ASN A 119 -3.05 6.38 5.11
C ASN A 119 -4.46 6.94 5.19
N ARG A 120 -4.80 7.71 6.22
CA ARG A 120 -6.18 8.08 6.52
C ARG A 120 -6.86 8.89 5.43
N GLU A 121 -6.15 9.85 4.83
CA GLU A 121 -6.72 10.67 3.76
C GLU A 121 -7.05 9.82 2.53
N LEU A 122 -6.12 8.96 2.13
CA LEU A 122 -6.34 8.06 1.00
C LEU A 122 -7.51 7.12 1.28
N ILE A 123 -7.61 6.58 2.50
CA ILE A 123 -8.70 5.69 2.89
C ILE A 123 -10.05 6.37 2.74
N ALA A 124 -10.17 7.63 3.15
CA ALA A 124 -11.41 8.39 2.98
C ALA A 124 -11.78 8.53 1.49
N GLN A 125 -10.81 8.78 0.63
CA GLN A 125 -11.03 8.90 -0.81
C GLN A 125 -11.40 7.57 -1.46
N LEU A 126 -10.79 6.47 -1.01
CA LEU A 126 -11.15 5.13 -1.48
C LEU A 126 -12.55 4.73 -1.02
N ALA A 127 -12.87 4.98 0.26
CA ALA A 127 -14.15 4.60 0.85
C ALA A 127 -15.33 5.31 0.21
N THR A 128 -15.14 6.55 -0.24
CA THR A 128 -16.20 7.36 -0.89
C THR A 128 -16.26 7.14 -2.40
N GLY A 129 -15.34 6.34 -2.97
CA GLY A 129 -15.28 6.12 -4.41
C GLY A 129 -14.68 7.28 -5.20
N ARG A 130 -14.08 8.25 -4.52
CA ARG A 130 -13.40 9.36 -5.18
C ARG A 130 -12.16 8.89 -5.94
N ILE A 131 -11.48 7.87 -5.42
CA ILE A 131 -10.38 7.18 -6.08
C ILE A 131 -10.80 5.74 -6.31
N LYS A 132 -10.70 5.29 -7.57
CA LYS A 132 -11.02 3.92 -7.98
C LYS A 132 -9.80 3.33 -8.67
N PRO A 133 -8.97 2.56 -7.95
CA PRO A 133 -7.67 2.11 -8.47
C PRO A 133 -7.74 1.34 -9.79
N ALA A 134 -8.66 0.40 -9.92
CA ALA A 134 -8.78 -0.40 -11.14
C ALA A 134 -9.10 0.45 -12.36
N GLU A 135 -9.98 1.44 -12.21
CA GLU A 135 -10.33 2.35 -13.31
C GLU A 135 -9.14 3.21 -13.73
N ILE A 136 -8.34 3.65 -12.76
CA ILE A 136 -7.13 4.44 -13.03
C ILE A 136 -6.12 3.60 -13.82
N LEU A 137 -5.93 2.34 -13.44
CA LEU A 137 -5.04 1.42 -14.14
C LEU A 137 -5.51 1.15 -15.58
N GLU A 138 -6.80 1.00 -15.79
CA GLU A 138 -7.37 0.76 -17.13
C GLU A 138 -7.20 1.97 -18.04
N ALA A 139 -7.28 3.17 -17.49
CA ALA A 139 -7.15 4.42 -18.26
C ALA A 139 -5.72 4.63 -18.78
N GLU A 140 -4.72 4.07 -18.10
CA GLU A 140 -3.31 4.19 -18.45
C GLU A 140 -2.90 3.01 -19.34
N LYS A 141 -3.08 3.16 -20.64
CA LYS A 141 -2.70 2.12 -21.61
C LYS A 141 -1.38 2.40 -22.29
#